data_5bc6ece88c03e7fd25090abaa2d8f599
#
_entry.id   5bc6ece88c03e7fd25090abaa2d8f599
#
_cell.length_a   1.000
_cell.length_b   1.000
_cell.length_c   1.000
_cell.angle_alpha   90.00
_cell.angle_beta   90.00
_cell.angle_gamma   90.00
#
_symmetry.space_group_name_H-M   'P 1'
#
loop_
_entity.id
_entity.type
_entity.pdbx_description
1 polymer ?
#
loop_
_entity_poly.entity_id
_entity_poly.type
_entity_poly.pdbx_seq_one_letter_code
_entity_poly.pdbx_strand_id
1 'polypeptide(L)'
;MRLERLLVFPILFCLGCKPPTPAEQMDSMLSWLATARMTGEAWLRHTTPDTYSRQTLEMSGEKIDQIAADLLKSPPSGVDTARLDSLFTRTRVRVSAMARLIAAKNAPDFGRQLDSLGADEKRVKQLADSIEPKQ
;
A
#
# COMPACT_ATOMS: atom_id res chain seq x y z
N MET A 1 19.97 51.44 10.20
CA MET A 1 19.75 50.09 10.77
C MET A 1 18.36 49.63 10.42
N ARG A 2 18.23 48.94 9.35
CA ARG A 2 16.93 48.40 8.92
C ARG A 2 17.07 46.94 8.63
N LEU A 3 16.69 46.14 9.62
CA LEU A 3 16.60 44.69 9.61
C LEU A 3 15.24 44.26 9.06
N GLU A 4 14.76 44.88 7.97
CA GLU A 4 13.47 44.52 7.37
C GLU A 4 13.59 43.82 6.03
N ARG A 5 14.68 43.11 5.78
CA ARG A 5 14.91 42.47 4.48
C ARG A 5 15.11 40.97 4.56
N LEU A 6 14.48 40.28 5.47
CA LEU A 6 14.67 38.83 5.55
C LEU A 6 13.39 38.07 5.97
N LEU A 7 12.28 38.36 5.28
CA LEU A 7 11.10 37.49 5.40
C LEU A 7 10.35 37.43 4.05
N VAL A 8 11.09 37.28 2.96
CA VAL A 8 10.52 36.67 1.76
C VAL A 8 11.00 35.22 1.78
N PHE A 9 10.49 34.48 2.70
CA PHE A 9 10.67 33.04 2.69
C PHE A 9 9.79 32.46 1.56
N PRO A 10 10.33 31.57 0.75
CA PRO A 10 9.66 31.09 -0.44
C PRO A 10 8.50 30.17 -0.08
N ILE A 11 7.32 30.72 -0.03
CA ILE A 11 6.05 29.95 -0.10
C ILE A 11 5.89 29.34 -1.53
N LEU A 12 6.94 29.33 -2.30
CA LEU A 12 6.94 28.88 -3.71
C LEU A 12 7.15 27.38 -3.88
N PHE A 13 7.32 26.63 -2.79
CA PHE A 13 7.58 25.18 -2.88
C PHE A 13 6.33 24.30 -2.94
N CYS A 14 5.13 24.84 -2.68
CA CYS A 14 3.90 24.07 -2.66
C CYS A 14 3.05 24.12 -3.93
N LEU A 15 3.45 24.89 -4.93
CA LEU A 15 2.67 25.06 -6.17
C LEU A 15 2.94 23.99 -7.23
N GLY A 16 3.84 23.02 -6.95
CA GLY A 16 4.19 21.94 -7.87
C GLY A 16 3.70 20.56 -7.46
N CYS A 17 3.10 20.40 -6.28
CA CYS A 17 2.60 19.11 -5.80
C CYS A 17 1.20 18.86 -6.35
N LYS A 18 1.13 18.23 -7.52
CA LYS A 18 -0.15 17.70 -8.01
C LYS A 18 -0.52 16.46 -7.17
N PRO A 19 -1.80 16.30 -6.78
CA PRO A 19 -2.23 15.08 -6.13
C PRO A 19 -1.99 13.89 -7.06
N PRO A 20 -1.63 12.71 -6.53
CA PRO A 20 -1.39 11.54 -7.35
C PRO A 20 -2.65 11.14 -8.13
N THR A 21 -2.48 10.73 -9.38
CA THR A 21 -3.55 10.20 -10.20
C THR A 21 -4.00 8.83 -9.68
N PRO A 22 -5.22 8.36 -10.00
CA PRO A 22 -5.63 7.01 -9.65
C PRO A 22 -4.67 5.93 -10.15
N ALA A 23 -4.10 6.08 -11.35
CA ALA A 23 -3.10 5.15 -11.88
C ALA A 23 -1.83 5.12 -11.02
N GLU A 24 -1.32 6.28 -10.60
CA GLU A 24 -0.17 6.38 -9.70
C GLU A 24 -0.47 5.79 -8.33
N GLN A 25 -1.67 5.98 -7.81
CA GLN A 25 -2.11 5.38 -6.55
C GLN A 25 -2.19 3.85 -6.64
N MET A 26 -2.67 3.31 -7.77
CA MET A 26 -2.68 1.86 -7.99
C MET A 26 -1.27 1.29 -8.08
N ASP A 27 -0.33 2.00 -8.72
CA ASP A 27 1.08 1.59 -8.76
C ASP A 27 1.70 1.59 -7.36
N SER A 28 1.39 2.59 -6.54
CA SER A 28 1.80 2.62 -5.14
C SER A 28 1.22 1.46 -4.34
N MET A 29 -0.05 1.14 -4.56
CA MET A 29 -0.71 -0.01 -3.94
C MET A 29 0.03 -1.31 -4.28
N LEU A 30 0.33 -1.53 -5.55
CA LEU A 30 1.07 -2.71 -6.01
C LEU A 30 2.46 -2.79 -5.41
N SER A 31 3.14 -1.66 -5.26
CA SER A 31 4.46 -1.58 -4.64
C SER A 31 4.41 -2.04 -3.17
N TRP A 32 3.42 -1.59 -2.40
CA TRP A 32 3.27 -2.01 -1.01
C TRP A 32 2.82 -3.46 -0.87
N LEU A 33 1.99 -3.96 -1.77
CA LEU A 33 1.63 -5.38 -1.81
C LEU A 33 2.84 -6.25 -2.12
N ALA A 34 3.67 -5.85 -3.08
CA ALA A 34 4.93 -6.53 -3.38
C ALA A 34 5.89 -6.52 -2.18
N THR A 35 5.99 -5.40 -1.48
CA THR A 35 6.79 -5.29 -0.25
C THR A 35 6.31 -6.26 0.83
N ALA A 36 5.01 -6.32 1.07
CA ALA A 36 4.41 -7.25 2.02
C ALA A 36 4.68 -8.72 1.63
N ARG A 37 4.50 -9.05 0.36
CA ARG A 37 4.75 -10.41 -0.16
C ARG A 37 6.22 -10.80 -0.01
N MET A 38 7.13 -9.95 -0.44
CA MET A 38 8.58 -10.22 -0.35
C MET A 38 9.04 -10.36 1.09
N THR A 39 8.51 -9.54 1.99
CA THR A 39 8.77 -9.64 3.43
C THR A 39 8.29 -10.98 3.99
N GLY A 40 7.10 -11.40 3.59
CA GLY A 40 6.54 -12.68 4.00
C GLY A 40 7.33 -13.88 3.50
N GLU A 41 7.75 -13.85 2.24
CA GLU A 41 8.62 -14.88 1.66
C GLU A 41 9.96 -14.97 2.39
N ALA A 42 10.56 -13.83 2.70
CA ALA A 42 11.83 -13.76 3.43
C ALA A 42 11.69 -14.31 4.86
N TRP A 43 10.59 -14.01 5.54
CA TRP A 43 10.34 -14.56 6.88
C TRP A 43 10.17 -16.07 6.87
N LEU A 44 9.42 -16.63 5.92
CA LEU A 44 9.26 -18.08 5.78
C LEU A 44 10.58 -18.78 5.48
N ARG A 45 11.50 -18.13 4.79
CA ARG A 45 12.84 -18.66 4.51
C ARG A 45 13.84 -18.41 5.66
N HIS A 46 13.39 -17.83 6.76
CA HIS A 46 14.24 -17.49 7.91
C HIS A 46 15.39 -16.54 7.56
N THR A 47 15.19 -15.67 6.56
CA THR A 47 16.21 -14.69 6.13
C THR A 47 16.03 -13.32 6.75
N THR A 48 14.92 -13.08 7.45
CA THR A 48 14.65 -11.81 8.14
C THR A 48 14.18 -12.06 9.58
N PRO A 49 14.57 -11.19 10.53
CA PRO A 49 14.10 -11.28 11.92
C PRO A 49 12.60 -11.04 12.04
N ASP A 50 11.98 -11.67 13.04
CA ASP A 50 10.54 -11.53 13.34
C ASP A 50 10.12 -10.08 13.52
N THR A 51 10.87 -9.31 14.31
CA THR A 51 10.54 -7.91 14.59
C THR A 51 10.52 -7.06 13.33
N TYR A 52 11.55 -7.21 12.49
CA TYR A 52 11.63 -6.49 11.22
C TYR A 52 10.47 -6.86 10.29
N SER A 53 10.21 -8.14 10.14
CA SER A 53 9.15 -8.65 9.27
C SER A 53 7.76 -8.17 9.71
N ARG A 54 7.50 -8.22 11.02
CA ARG A 54 6.25 -7.75 11.60
C ARG A 54 6.06 -6.25 11.38
N GLN A 55 7.07 -5.44 11.70
CA GLN A 55 7.01 -3.99 11.51
C GLN A 55 6.82 -3.59 10.05
N THR A 56 7.48 -4.28 9.14
CA THR A 56 7.34 -4.02 7.70
C THR A 56 5.94 -4.37 7.21
N LEU A 57 5.36 -5.48 7.68
CA LEU A 57 3.98 -5.84 7.35
C LEU A 57 2.97 -4.84 7.93
N GLU A 58 3.16 -4.39 9.16
CA GLU A 58 2.32 -3.37 9.79
C GLU A 58 2.35 -2.06 9.01
N MET A 59 3.55 -1.61 8.64
CA MET A 59 3.74 -0.40 7.83
C MET A 59 3.09 -0.55 6.45
N SER A 60 3.27 -1.70 5.79
CA SER A 60 2.63 -1.99 4.50
C SER A 60 1.11 -1.92 4.61
N GLY A 61 0.54 -2.48 5.68
CA GLY A 61 -0.89 -2.42 5.94
C GLY A 61 -1.41 -0.98 6.11
N GLU A 62 -0.68 -0.14 6.85
CA GLU A 62 -1.03 1.27 7.02
C GLU A 62 -1.01 2.03 5.69
N LYS A 63 0.01 1.79 4.87
CA LYS A 63 0.13 2.43 3.55
C LYS A 63 -0.95 1.98 2.59
N ILE A 64 -1.27 0.69 2.58
CA ILE A 64 -2.37 0.14 1.79
C ILE A 64 -3.69 0.79 2.21
N ASP A 65 -3.92 0.95 3.50
CA ASP A 65 -5.13 1.58 4.04
C ASP A 65 -5.25 3.05 3.62
N GLN A 66 -4.15 3.82 3.69
CA GLN A 66 -4.12 5.21 3.25
C GLN A 66 -4.43 5.35 1.77
N ILE A 67 -3.80 4.53 0.93
CA ILE A 67 -4.01 4.56 -0.53
C ILE A 67 -5.46 4.15 -0.85
N ALA A 68 -5.97 3.13 -0.20
CA ALA A 68 -7.35 2.68 -0.38
C ALA A 68 -8.35 3.79 -0.03
N ALA A 69 -8.14 4.49 1.08
CA ALA A 69 -8.99 5.60 1.50
C ALA A 69 -8.99 6.73 0.45
N ASP A 70 -7.83 7.07 -0.09
CA ASP A 70 -7.69 8.10 -1.11
C ASP A 70 -8.35 7.69 -2.44
N LEU A 71 -8.18 6.44 -2.86
CA LEU A 71 -8.83 5.91 -4.06
C LEU A 71 -10.35 5.89 -3.95
N LEU A 72 -10.88 5.60 -2.76
CA LEU A 72 -12.33 5.58 -2.53
C LEU A 72 -12.95 6.98 -2.48
N LYS A 73 -12.16 8.02 -2.15
CA LYS A 73 -12.61 9.41 -2.23
C LYS A 73 -12.78 9.90 -3.66
N SER A 74 -11.92 9.44 -4.57
CA SER A 74 -11.92 9.79 -5.98
C SER A 74 -11.70 8.53 -6.81
N PRO A 75 -12.70 7.64 -6.91
CA PRO A 75 -12.52 6.36 -7.56
C PRO A 75 -12.23 6.52 -9.05
N PRO A 76 -11.43 5.60 -9.63
CA PRO A 76 -11.17 5.59 -11.06
C PRO A 76 -12.45 5.39 -11.86
N SER A 77 -12.55 6.04 -13.01
CA SER A 77 -13.69 5.87 -13.92
C SER A 77 -13.78 4.43 -14.42
N GLY A 78 -14.99 3.89 -14.48
CA GLY A 78 -15.24 2.55 -15.01
C GLY A 78 -14.94 1.39 -14.08
N VAL A 79 -14.56 1.67 -12.83
CA VAL A 79 -14.32 0.66 -11.80
C VAL A 79 -15.48 0.63 -10.82
N ASP A 80 -15.95 -0.57 -10.50
CA ASP A 80 -16.97 -0.77 -9.47
C ASP A 80 -16.37 -0.49 -8.09
N THR A 81 -16.82 0.60 -7.48
CA THR A 81 -16.31 1.07 -6.17
C THR A 81 -16.52 0.03 -5.07
N ALA A 82 -17.64 -0.69 -5.08
CA ALA A 82 -17.93 -1.72 -4.08
C ALA A 82 -16.95 -2.90 -4.18
N ARG A 83 -16.60 -3.31 -5.39
CA ARG A 83 -15.59 -4.36 -5.62
C ARG A 83 -14.20 -3.90 -5.20
N LEU A 84 -13.87 -2.67 -5.51
CA LEU A 84 -12.59 -2.05 -5.12
C LEU A 84 -12.45 -2.02 -3.60
N ASP A 85 -13.46 -1.51 -2.90
CA ASP A 85 -13.49 -1.45 -1.43
C ASP A 85 -13.38 -2.84 -0.81
N SER A 86 -14.15 -3.80 -1.30
CA SER A 86 -14.11 -5.20 -0.83
C SER A 86 -12.71 -5.81 -1.00
N LEU A 87 -12.07 -5.60 -2.14
CA LEU A 87 -10.73 -6.11 -2.42
C LEU A 87 -9.70 -5.50 -1.45
N PHE A 88 -9.70 -4.19 -1.30
CA PHE A 88 -8.75 -3.50 -0.44
C PHE A 88 -8.95 -3.84 1.04
N THR A 89 -10.20 -3.91 1.50
CA THR A 89 -10.51 -4.30 2.88
C THR A 89 -10.00 -5.71 3.17
N ARG A 90 -10.24 -6.65 2.29
CA ARG A 90 -9.76 -8.03 2.43
C ARG A 90 -8.24 -8.09 2.46
N THR A 91 -7.58 -7.37 1.55
CA THR A 91 -6.11 -7.34 1.46
C THR A 91 -5.49 -6.74 2.71
N ARG A 92 -6.03 -5.63 3.21
CA ARG A 92 -5.56 -5.00 4.45
C ARG A 92 -5.72 -5.93 5.66
N VAL A 93 -6.87 -6.56 5.81
CA VAL A 93 -7.13 -7.52 6.90
C VAL A 93 -6.12 -8.68 6.84
N ARG A 94 -5.81 -9.14 5.63
CA ARG A 94 -4.84 -10.21 5.40
C ARG A 94 -3.43 -9.82 5.83
N VAL A 95 -2.95 -8.64 5.42
CA VAL A 95 -1.61 -8.15 5.80
C VAL A 95 -1.50 -7.98 7.32
N SER A 96 -2.54 -7.46 7.97
CA SER A 96 -2.59 -7.35 9.43
C SER A 96 -2.58 -8.73 10.11
N ALA A 97 -3.30 -9.70 9.56
CA ALA A 97 -3.30 -11.07 10.07
C ALA A 97 -1.92 -11.72 9.95
N MET A 98 -1.21 -11.47 8.84
CA MET A 98 0.15 -11.98 8.64
C MET A 98 1.11 -11.45 9.73
N ALA A 99 1.04 -10.18 10.07
CA ALA A 99 1.86 -9.62 11.16
C ALA A 99 1.59 -10.34 12.50
N ARG A 100 0.32 -10.60 12.82
CA ARG A 100 -0.04 -11.35 14.04
C ARG A 100 0.46 -12.79 14.01
N LEU A 101 0.44 -13.45 12.86
CA LEU A 101 0.91 -14.81 12.70
C LEU A 101 2.42 -14.94 12.89
N ILE A 102 3.20 -13.91 12.54
CA ILE A 102 4.63 -13.84 12.88
C ILE A 102 4.80 -13.82 14.41
N ALA A 103 4.06 -12.97 15.10
CA ALA A 103 4.12 -12.87 16.55
C ALA A 103 3.75 -14.22 17.23
N ALA A 104 2.79 -14.93 16.65
CA ALA A 104 2.37 -16.26 17.11
C ALA A 104 3.28 -17.41 16.62
N LYS A 105 4.27 -17.11 15.77
CA LYS A 105 5.17 -18.11 15.13
C LYS A 105 4.42 -19.22 14.39
N ASN A 106 3.29 -18.87 13.77
CA ASN A 106 2.43 -19.80 13.05
C ASN A 106 2.74 -19.78 11.55
N ALA A 107 3.83 -20.46 11.16
CA ALA A 107 4.28 -20.53 9.77
C ALA A 107 3.27 -21.18 8.80
N PRO A 108 2.57 -22.28 9.16
CA PRO A 108 1.59 -22.88 8.25
C PRO A 108 0.44 -21.94 7.88
N ASP A 109 -0.15 -21.26 8.85
CA ASP A 109 -1.23 -20.29 8.59
C ASP A 109 -0.71 -19.06 7.85
N PHE A 110 0.50 -18.62 8.19
CA PHE A 110 1.17 -17.52 7.48
C PHE A 110 1.36 -17.85 6.00
N GLY A 111 1.83 -19.04 5.67
CA GLY A 111 2.01 -19.51 4.29
C GLY A 111 0.71 -19.45 3.49
N ARG A 112 -0.40 -19.87 4.08
CA ARG A 112 -1.72 -19.78 3.44
C ARG A 112 -2.15 -18.34 3.19
N GLN A 113 -1.90 -17.44 4.14
CA GLN A 113 -2.20 -16.01 3.97
C GLN A 113 -1.31 -15.39 2.89
N LEU A 114 -0.05 -15.77 2.83
CA LEU A 114 0.90 -15.31 1.82
C LEU A 114 0.46 -15.71 0.39
N ASP A 115 0.03 -16.94 0.20
CA ASP A 115 -0.50 -17.41 -1.08
C ASP A 115 -1.73 -16.62 -1.50
N SER A 116 -2.63 -16.35 -0.56
CA SER A 116 -3.83 -15.55 -0.81
C SER A 116 -3.49 -14.08 -1.09
N LEU A 117 -2.44 -13.54 -0.45
CA LEU A 117 -1.94 -12.19 -0.75
C LEU A 117 -1.43 -12.10 -2.19
N GLY A 118 -0.73 -13.12 -2.67
CA GLY A 118 -0.30 -13.20 -4.06
C GLY A 118 -1.46 -13.19 -5.04
N ALA A 119 -2.56 -13.85 -4.71
CA ALA A 119 -3.78 -13.81 -5.51
C ALA A 119 -4.45 -12.43 -5.49
N ASP A 120 -4.47 -11.76 -4.34
CA ASP A 120 -5.00 -10.39 -4.23
C ASP A 120 -4.14 -9.41 -5.03
N GLU A 121 -2.82 -9.54 -4.98
CA GLU A 121 -1.88 -8.73 -5.77
C GLU A 121 -2.18 -8.84 -7.28
N LYS A 122 -2.43 -10.05 -7.78
CA LYS A 122 -2.81 -10.26 -9.19
C LYS A 122 -4.13 -9.56 -9.53
N ARG A 123 -5.12 -9.60 -8.64
CA ARG A 123 -6.39 -8.91 -8.86
C ARG A 123 -6.23 -7.40 -8.88
N VAL A 124 -5.42 -6.85 -7.98
CA VAL A 124 -5.10 -5.42 -7.97
C VAL A 124 -4.38 -5.03 -9.26
N LYS A 125 -3.44 -5.85 -9.73
CA LYS A 125 -2.74 -5.62 -11.00
C LYS A 125 -3.71 -5.60 -12.19
N GLN A 126 -4.65 -6.53 -12.24
CA GLN A 126 -5.68 -6.55 -13.29
C GLN A 126 -6.53 -5.28 -13.27
N LEU A 127 -6.90 -4.79 -12.09
CA LEU A 127 -7.61 -3.53 -11.95
C LEU A 127 -6.75 -2.34 -12.41
N ALA A 128 -5.49 -2.30 -12.02
CA ALA A 128 -4.56 -1.25 -12.44
C ALA A 128 -4.40 -1.21 -13.96
N ASP A 129 -4.28 -2.36 -14.60
CA ASP A 129 -4.15 -2.47 -16.05
C ASP A 129 -5.43 -2.03 -16.78
N SER A 130 -6.59 -2.09 -16.12
CA SER A 130 -7.87 -1.63 -16.68
C SER A 130 -8.08 -0.11 -16.56
N ILE A 131 -7.28 0.56 -15.74
CA ILE A 131 -7.35 2.02 -15.59
C ILE A 131 -6.51 2.66 -16.68
N GLU A 132 -7.16 3.34 -17.62
CA GLU A 132 -6.45 4.06 -18.67
C GLU A 132 -5.70 5.25 -18.08
N PRO A 133 -4.41 5.42 -18.43
CA PRO A 133 -3.68 6.63 -18.04
C PRO A 133 -4.37 7.82 -18.70
N LYS A 134 -4.77 8.79 -17.90
CA LYS A 134 -5.24 10.08 -18.41
C LYS A 134 -4.08 10.76 -19.11
N GLN A 135 -4.20 10.88 -20.40
CA GLN A 135 -3.30 11.68 -21.23
C GLN A 135 -3.51 13.17 -20.94
#